data_ca7ad0a9b3d32330bee3799f87ca6dc8
#
_entry.id   ca7ad0a9b3d32330bee3799f87ca6dc8
#
_cell.length_a   1.000
_cell.length_b   1.000
_cell.length_c   1.000
_cell.angle_alpha   90.00
_cell.angle_beta   90.00
_cell.angle_gamma   90.00
#
_symmetry.space_group_name_H-M   'P 1'
#
loop_
_entity.id
_entity.type
_entity.pdbx_description
1 polymer ?
#
loop_
_entity_poly.entity_id
_entity_poly.type
_entity_poly.pdbx_seq_one_letter_code
_entity_poly.pdbx_strand_id
1 'polypeptide(L)'
;MQEYAKDYRADNYSDNWYSGCGIENSTEYLNLKNRMLRSVYEKGGFWISQYEIGADTIATSTSTSKKPRSKADMYPYIYVTCAQAQQLSTNMESSNLTSSLLFGIQWDLTLKFIEENNGKTKNLIKENSTTWGNYQDAIFTIYKGSYSVDGGKNYTAVSQNYTKTNVVSNVLITTGATSRNCALNIYDLSGNVFEFTLEKTSDSSNPCVIRGGYFGISGSVFSAYSHQYKAINGSAENCGFRTTLY
;
A
#
# COMPACT_ATOMS: atom_id res chain seq x y z
N MET A 1 19.13 -0.04 -10.05
CA MET A 1 17.72 -0.09 -9.58
C MET A 1 16.72 -0.15 -10.73
N GLN A 2 16.68 0.84 -11.60
CA GLN A 2 15.69 0.86 -12.71
C GLN A 2 15.79 -0.38 -13.61
N GLU A 3 16.99 -0.78 -14.00
CA GLU A 3 17.20 -2.00 -14.81
C GLU A 3 16.78 -3.28 -14.06
N TYR A 4 17.08 -3.37 -12.77
CA TYR A 4 16.70 -4.53 -11.95
C TYR A 4 15.19 -4.70 -11.83
N ALA A 5 14.44 -3.61 -11.68
CA ALA A 5 12.98 -3.61 -11.54
C ALA A 5 12.23 -3.27 -12.84
N LYS A 6 12.88 -3.29 -14.00
CA LYS A 6 12.31 -2.83 -15.29
C LYS A 6 10.99 -3.53 -15.64
N ASP A 7 10.85 -4.78 -15.29
CA ASP A 7 9.66 -5.58 -15.55
C ASP A 7 8.40 -5.10 -14.78
N TYR A 8 8.61 -4.29 -13.73
CA TYR A 8 7.57 -3.73 -12.87
C TYR A 8 7.35 -2.24 -13.11
N ARG A 9 8.10 -1.62 -14.00
CA ARG A 9 7.89 -0.22 -14.41
C ARG A 9 6.73 -0.12 -15.41
N ALA A 10 6.07 1.05 -15.40
CA ALA A 10 5.04 1.38 -16.38
C ALA A 10 5.32 2.76 -16.98
N ASP A 11 5.17 2.90 -18.31
CA ASP A 11 5.62 4.06 -19.06
C ASP A 11 4.87 5.37 -18.72
N ASN A 12 3.61 5.26 -18.28
CA ASN A 12 2.78 6.43 -17.96
C ASN A 12 2.93 6.90 -16.49
N TYR A 13 3.88 6.34 -15.74
CA TYR A 13 4.08 6.61 -14.32
C TYR A 13 5.54 7.00 -14.05
N SER A 14 5.73 7.98 -13.18
CA SER A 14 7.07 8.47 -12.87
C SER A 14 7.19 8.98 -11.44
N ASP A 15 8.39 8.86 -10.86
CA ASP A 15 8.73 9.46 -9.57
C ASP A 15 9.12 10.93 -9.77
N ASN A 16 8.13 11.79 -10.01
CA ASN A 16 8.26 13.23 -10.19
C ASN A 16 7.28 13.98 -9.30
N TRP A 17 7.67 15.18 -8.89
CA TRP A 17 6.83 16.06 -8.11
C TRP A 17 5.54 16.46 -8.85
N TYR A 18 4.47 16.61 -8.10
CA TYR A 18 3.22 17.25 -8.53
C TYR A 18 2.57 17.97 -7.35
N SER A 19 1.84 19.03 -7.62
CA SER A 19 1.07 19.73 -6.58
C SER A 19 0.03 18.81 -5.98
N GLY A 20 0.02 18.66 -4.66
CA GLY A 20 -0.90 17.77 -3.93
C GLY A 20 -0.33 16.40 -3.55
N CYS A 21 0.95 16.11 -3.84
CA CYS A 21 1.61 14.89 -3.35
C CYS A 21 1.99 14.95 -1.86
N GLY A 22 1.72 16.05 -1.17
CA GLY A 22 2.08 16.24 0.24
C GLY A 22 3.52 16.72 0.47
N ILE A 23 4.24 17.08 -0.59
CA ILE A 23 5.58 17.66 -0.55
C ILE A 23 5.50 19.06 -1.16
N GLU A 24 6.09 20.04 -0.49
CA GLU A 24 5.89 21.46 -0.77
C GLU A 24 6.22 21.85 -2.21
N ASN A 25 7.37 21.38 -2.74
CA ASN A 25 7.84 21.73 -4.06
C ASN A 25 8.74 20.65 -4.66
N SER A 26 9.13 20.84 -5.93
CA SER A 26 9.96 19.88 -6.65
C SER A 26 11.37 19.71 -6.07
N THR A 27 11.92 20.73 -5.44
CA THR A 27 13.24 20.68 -4.79
C THR A 27 13.19 19.78 -3.58
N GLU A 28 12.18 19.93 -2.71
CA GLU A 28 11.98 19.06 -1.54
C GLU A 28 11.68 17.62 -1.94
N TYR A 29 10.91 17.42 -3.01
CA TYR A 29 10.68 16.08 -3.56
C TYR A 29 11.99 15.43 -4.01
N LEU A 30 12.83 16.16 -4.73
CA LEU A 30 14.11 15.68 -5.22
C LEU A 30 15.07 15.40 -4.05
N ASN A 31 15.09 16.25 -3.03
CA ASN A 31 15.88 16.04 -1.82
C ASN A 31 15.46 14.75 -1.11
N LEU A 32 14.15 14.52 -0.94
CA LEU A 32 13.61 13.31 -0.34
C LEU A 32 13.99 12.06 -1.17
N LYS A 33 13.82 12.13 -2.49
CA LYS A 33 14.19 11.05 -3.41
C LYS A 33 15.69 10.76 -3.37
N ASN A 34 16.53 11.78 -3.29
CA ASN A 34 17.97 11.62 -3.19
C ASN A 34 18.41 10.95 -1.87
N ARG A 35 17.73 11.24 -0.74
CA ARG A 35 17.97 10.54 0.53
C ARG A 35 17.67 9.04 0.39
N MET A 36 16.56 8.69 -0.22
CA MET A 36 16.21 7.29 -0.51
C MET A 36 17.23 6.62 -1.42
N LEU A 37 17.62 7.27 -2.52
CA LEU A 37 18.62 6.75 -3.45
C LEU A 37 19.97 6.55 -2.77
N ARG A 38 20.36 7.49 -1.91
CA ARG A 38 21.59 7.42 -1.13
C ARG A 38 21.57 6.26 -0.14
N SER A 39 20.45 6.02 0.53
CA SER A 39 20.30 4.84 1.41
C SER A 39 20.49 3.54 0.65
N VAL A 40 19.89 3.40 -0.54
CA VAL A 40 20.06 2.20 -1.37
C VAL A 40 21.51 2.05 -1.81
N TYR A 41 22.17 3.13 -2.22
CA TYR A 41 23.54 3.11 -2.71
C TYR A 41 24.58 2.85 -1.59
N GLU A 42 24.44 3.54 -0.45
CA GLU A 42 25.43 3.50 0.64
C GLU A 42 25.16 2.39 1.66
N LYS A 43 23.87 2.03 1.87
CA LYS A 43 23.44 1.07 2.90
C LYS A 43 22.88 -0.23 2.32
N GLY A 44 22.73 -0.30 1.00
CA GLY A 44 22.25 -1.49 0.29
C GLY A 44 20.73 -1.61 0.22
N GLY A 45 19.95 -0.66 0.73
CA GLY A 45 18.49 -0.77 0.68
C GLY A 45 17.72 0.31 1.43
N PHE A 46 16.45 0.00 1.64
CA PHE A 46 15.50 0.76 2.44
C PHE A 46 14.64 -0.22 3.24
N TRP A 47 13.99 0.27 4.28
CA TRP A 47 13.01 -0.48 5.04
C TRP A 47 11.59 -0.19 4.50
N ILE A 48 10.77 -1.21 4.37
CA ILE A 48 9.34 -1.07 4.10
C ILE A 48 8.56 -1.52 5.33
N SER A 49 7.47 -0.81 5.66
CA SER A 49 6.63 -1.21 6.78
C SER A 49 6.07 -2.62 6.56
N GLN A 50 6.14 -3.46 7.58
CA GLN A 50 5.66 -4.85 7.55
C GLN A 50 4.17 -4.93 7.21
N TYR A 51 3.38 -3.99 7.71
CA TYR A 51 1.94 -3.90 7.50
C TYR A 51 1.60 -2.61 6.74
N GLU A 52 0.50 -2.60 5.98
CA GLU A 52 -0.14 -1.34 5.61
C GLU A 52 -0.40 -0.51 6.87
N ILE A 53 -0.44 0.81 6.75
CA ILE A 53 -0.66 1.65 7.92
C ILE A 53 -2.10 1.53 8.39
N GLY A 54 -2.25 1.30 9.69
CA GLY A 54 -3.52 1.23 10.39
C GLY A 54 -3.60 2.22 11.55
N ALA A 55 -4.76 2.24 12.19
CA ALA A 55 -5.05 3.03 13.38
C ALA A 55 -5.80 2.20 14.43
N ASP A 56 -5.75 2.63 15.70
CA ASP A 56 -6.44 1.96 16.81
C ASP A 56 -7.98 2.10 16.73
N THR A 57 -8.49 3.01 15.89
CA THR A 57 -9.92 3.27 15.71
C THR A 57 -10.27 3.39 14.22
N ILE A 58 -11.50 3.00 13.89
CA ILE A 58 -12.03 2.99 12.51
C ILE A 58 -12.00 4.39 11.91
N ALA A 59 -11.45 4.53 10.70
CA ALA A 59 -11.53 5.75 9.89
C ALA A 59 -12.83 5.73 9.07
N THR A 60 -13.67 6.74 9.25
CA THR A 60 -14.97 6.85 8.56
C THR A 60 -15.09 8.12 7.71
N SER A 61 -14.09 8.98 7.76
CA SER A 61 -14.03 10.23 7.02
C SER A 61 -12.59 10.69 6.86
N THR A 62 -12.34 11.59 5.94
CA THR A 62 -11.01 12.15 5.68
C THR A 62 -10.48 12.91 6.90
N SER A 63 -9.46 12.37 7.55
CA SER A 63 -8.85 12.95 8.77
C SER A 63 -7.44 12.42 8.98
N THR A 64 -6.58 13.28 9.54
CA THR A 64 -5.22 12.94 9.99
C THR A 64 -5.10 12.86 11.51
N SER A 65 -6.21 12.88 12.23
CA SER A 65 -6.22 12.95 13.71
C SER A 65 -5.82 11.66 14.41
N LYS A 66 -5.87 10.51 13.71
CA LYS A 66 -5.52 9.22 14.27
C LYS A 66 -4.00 9.01 14.22
N LYS A 67 -3.46 8.30 15.21
CA LYS A 67 -2.06 7.94 15.22
C LYS A 67 -1.79 6.81 14.22
N PRO A 68 -0.93 7.02 13.18
CA PRO A 68 -0.59 5.96 12.23
C PRO A 68 0.30 4.91 12.89
N ARG A 69 0.08 3.63 12.56
CA ARG A 69 0.85 2.50 13.07
C ARG A 69 1.05 1.42 12.00
N SER A 70 2.28 0.94 11.83
CA SER A 70 2.57 -0.30 11.13
C SER A 70 2.57 -1.45 12.14
N LYS A 71 1.41 -2.03 12.39
CA LYS A 71 1.20 -3.09 13.38
C LYS A 71 0.09 -4.03 12.93
N ALA A 72 0.17 -5.31 13.31
CA ALA A 72 -0.92 -6.24 13.07
C ALA A 72 -2.18 -5.86 13.87
N ASP A 73 -3.32 -6.28 13.34
CA ASP A 73 -4.63 -6.12 13.96
C ASP A 73 -5.06 -4.67 14.20
N MET A 74 -4.66 -3.78 13.28
CA MET A 74 -5.13 -2.40 13.24
C MET A 74 -6.22 -2.25 12.18
N TYR A 75 -7.12 -1.30 12.36
CA TYR A 75 -8.04 -0.90 11.29
C TYR A 75 -7.25 -0.17 10.20
N PRO A 76 -7.30 -0.60 8.91
CA PRO A 76 -6.61 0.10 7.83
C PRO A 76 -6.88 1.60 7.86
N TYR A 77 -5.83 2.42 7.73
CA TYR A 77 -5.96 3.87 7.73
C TYR A 77 -6.43 4.34 6.36
N ILE A 78 -7.73 4.27 6.14
CA ILE A 78 -8.44 4.64 4.91
C ILE A 78 -9.00 6.06 4.98
N TYR A 79 -9.65 6.53 3.91
CA TYR A 79 -10.18 7.90 3.77
C TYR A 79 -9.10 9.00 3.90
N VAL A 80 -7.90 8.74 3.40
CA VAL A 80 -6.83 9.75 3.30
C VAL A 80 -6.63 10.18 1.85
N THR A 81 -6.20 11.42 1.64
CA THR A 81 -5.64 11.86 0.36
C THR A 81 -4.14 11.52 0.31
N CYS A 82 -3.54 11.59 -0.89
CA CYS A 82 -2.10 11.39 -1.03
C CYS A 82 -1.28 12.33 -0.12
N ALA A 83 -1.64 13.63 -0.08
CA ALA A 83 -0.98 14.60 0.78
C ALA A 83 -1.08 14.26 2.27
N GLN A 84 -2.25 13.81 2.72
CA GLN A 84 -2.45 13.39 4.11
C GLN A 84 -1.67 12.12 4.44
N ALA A 85 -1.66 11.15 3.53
CA ALA A 85 -0.88 9.93 3.68
C ALA A 85 0.63 10.22 3.77
N GLN A 86 1.14 11.14 2.94
CA GLN A 86 2.53 11.59 3.01
C GLN A 86 2.83 12.31 4.33
N GLN A 87 1.97 13.21 4.79
CA GLN A 87 2.12 13.89 6.08
C GLN A 87 2.15 12.90 7.25
N LEU A 88 1.23 11.94 7.27
CA LEU A 88 1.17 10.89 8.29
C LEU A 88 2.43 10.01 8.26
N SER A 89 2.92 9.67 7.07
CA SER A 89 4.17 8.91 6.89
C SER A 89 5.38 9.68 7.42
N THR A 90 5.50 10.97 7.08
CA THR A 90 6.61 11.82 7.57
C THR A 90 6.60 11.93 9.09
N ASN A 91 5.42 12.00 9.72
CA ASN A 91 5.29 12.06 11.18
C ASN A 91 5.69 10.76 11.90
N MET A 92 6.01 9.69 11.18
CA MET A 92 6.59 8.44 11.73
C MET A 92 8.12 8.47 11.73
N GLU A 93 8.74 9.56 11.28
CA GLU A 93 10.18 9.77 11.26
C GLU A 93 10.78 9.62 12.67
N SER A 94 11.99 9.09 12.73
CA SER A 94 12.82 9.06 13.94
C SER A 94 14.05 9.94 13.74
N SER A 95 14.77 10.26 14.82
CA SER A 95 15.92 11.17 14.80
C SER A 95 17.01 10.83 13.77
N ASN A 96 17.06 9.57 13.32
CA ASN A 96 18.13 9.06 12.43
C ASN A 96 17.62 8.48 11.10
N LEU A 97 16.32 8.45 10.88
CA LEU A 97 15.72 7.82 9.70
C LEU A 97 14.64 8.74 9.11
N THR A 98 14.70 8.93 7.81
CA THR A 98 13.67 9.63 7.05
C THR A 98 12.51 8.68 6.75
N SER A 99 11.31 9.13 6.98
CA SER A 99 10.07 8.39 6.72
C SER A 99 9.23 9.08 5.63
N SER A 100 8.67 8.29 4.71
CA SER A 100 7.78 8.81 3.66
C SER A 100 6.85 7.71 3.12
N LEU A 101 5.93 8.08 2.23
CA LEU A 101 5.34 7.11 1.31
C LEU A 101 6.43 6.49 0.43
N LEU A 102 6.16 5.31 -0.13
CA LEU A 102 7.04 4.69 -1.11
C LEU A 102 7.07 5.53 -2.39
N PHE A 103 8.26 5.68 -2.97
CA PHE A 103 8.40 6.01 -4.38
C PHE A 103 7.98 4.81 -5.24
N GLY A 104 7.59 5.06 -6.48
CA GLY A 104 7.22 3.97 -7.40
C GLY A 104 8.35 2.97 -7.60
N ILE A 105 9.59 3.47 -7.73
CA ILE A 105 10.75 2.58 -7.83
C ILE A 105 10.93 1.68 -6.59
N GLN A 106 10.56 2.13 -5.39
CA GLN A 106 10.62 1.29 -4.19
C GLN A 106 9.55 0.19 -4.22
N TRP A 107 8.34 0.49 -4.71
CA TRP A 107 7.31 -0.52 -4.93
C TRP A 107 7.77 -1.58 -5.92
N ASP A 108 8.28 -1.15 -7.08
CA ASP A 108 8.77 -2.03 -8.14
C ASP A 108 9.93 -2.91 -7.66
N LEU A 109 10.89 -2.35 -6.91
CA LEU A 109 11.98 -3.09 -6.29
C LEU A 109 11.47 -4.13 -5.27
N THR A 110 10.44 -3.77 -4.49
CA THR A 110 9.83 -4.69 -3.52
C THR A 110 9.17 -5.88 -4.23
N LEU A 111 8.45 -5.63 -5.32
CA LEU A 111 7.85 -6.71 -6.12
C LEU A 111 8.91 -7.61 -6.74
N LYS A 112 9.97 -7.03 -7.28
CA LYS A 112 11.10 -7.79 -7.85
C LYS A 112 11.81 -8.64 -6.80
N PHE A 113 12.02 -8.08 -5.62
CA PHE A 113 12.62 -8.80 -4.49
C PHE A 113 11.73 -9.97 -4.02
N ILE A 114 10.41 -9.79 -3.99
CA ILE A 114 9.46 -10.86 -3.69
C ILE A 114 9.50 -11.96 -4.76
N GLU A 115 9.53 -11.59 -6.05
CA GLU A 115 9.67 -12.55 -7.15
C GLU A 115 10.88 -13.47 -6.97
N GLU A 116 12.03 -12.89 -6.65
CA GLU A 116 13.30 -13.63 -6.57
C GLU A 116 13.46 -14.44 -5.27
N ASN A 117 12.85 -14.00 -4.17
CA ASN A 117 13.13 -14.57 -2.85
C ASN A 117 11.95 -15.26 -2.17
N ASN A 118 10.73 -15.19 -2.72
CA ASN A 118 9.54 -15.78 -2.08
C ASN A 118 8.78 -16.78 -2.98
N GLY A 119 9.29 -17.07 -4.16
CA GLY A 119 8.63 -17.98 -5.10
C GLY A 119 7.31 -17.45 -5.68
N LYS A 120 6.97 -16.18 -5.50
CA LYS A 120 5.86 -15.54 -6.20
C LYS A 120 6.32 -15.29 -7.64
N THR A 121 5.75 -16.01 -8.58
CA THR A 121 6.09 -15.84 -9.99
C THR A 121 5.67 -14.47 -10.51
N LYS A 122 6.28 -14.01 -11.57
CA LYS A 122 5.91 -12.77 -12.26
C LYS A 122 4.40 -12.74 -12.60
N ASN A 123 3.82 -13.85 -13.03
CA ASN A 123 2.39 -13.96 -13.31
C ASN A 123 1.53 -13.73 -12.05
N LEU A 124 1.91 -14.32 -10.90
CA LEU A 124 1.21 -14.11 -9.64
C LEU A 124 1.29 -12.65 -9.16
N ILE A 125 2.32 -11.92 -9.52
CA ILE A 125 2.49 -10.52 -9.14
C ILE A 125 1.79 -9.58 -10.13
N LYS A 126 1.91 -9.83 -11.45
CA LYS A 126 1.45 -8.92 -12.50
C LYS A 126 0.06 -9.23 -13.02
N GLU A 127 -0.26 -10.52 -13.23
CA GLU A 127 -1.47 -10.92 -13.95
C GLU A 127 -2.61 -11.29 -12.99
N ASN A 128 -2.33 -12.05 -11.93
CA ASN A 128 -3.36 -12.46 -10.99
C ASN A 128 -2.81 -12.71 -9.58
N SER A 129 -3.09 -11.79 -8.68
CA SER A 129 -2.64 -11.84 -7.28
C SER A 129 -3.67 -12.43 -6.31
N THR A 130 -4.81 -12.95 -6.78
CA THR A 130 -5.91 -13.49 -5.96
C THR A 130 -5.44 -14.51 -4.93
N THR A 131 -4.42 -15.32 -5.25
CA THR A 131 -3.97 -16.41 -4.38
C THR A 131 -3.15 -15.96 -3.17
N TRP A 132 -2.68 -14.71 -3.12
CA TRP A 132 -1.83 -14.20 -2.04
C TRP A 132 -2.20 -12.80 -1.54
N GLY A 133 -3.44 -12.34 -1.84
CA GLY A 133 -3.96 -11.07 -1.41
C GLY A 133 -5.44 -11.11 -1.03
N ASN A 134 -5.91 -10.09 -0.32
CA ASN A 134 -7.33 -9.91 -0.03
C ASN A 134 -8.03 -9.20 -1.19
N TYR A 135 -8.61 -9.97 -2.08
CA TYR A 135 -9.36 -9.54 -3.26
C TYR A 135 -10.81 -10.01 -3.21
N GLN A 136 -11.67 -9.44 -4.05
CA GLN A 136 -13.07 -9.81 -4.15
C GLN A 136 -13.26 -11.34 -4.35
N ASP A 137 -12.50 -11.91 -5.27
CA ASP A 137 -12.54 -13.33 -5.67
C ASP A 137 -11.65 -14.26 -4.82
N ALA A 138 -10.93 -13.73 -3.83
CA ALA A 138 -10.10 -14.54 -2.95
C ALA A 138 -10.95 -15.29 -1.90
N ILE A 139 -10.66 -16.58 -1.71
CA ILE A 139 -11.27 -17.42 -0.67
C ILE A 139 -10.20 -17.75 0.36
N PHE A 140 -10.43 -17.40 1.63
CA PHE A 140 -9.49 -17.67 2.72
C PHE A 140 -10.15 -17.59 4.09
N THR A 141 -9.46 -18.13 5.10
CA THR A 141 -9.89 -18.05 6.49
C THR A 141 -8.93 -17.16 7.28
N ILE A 142 -9.48 -16.31 8.14
CA ILE A 142 -8.74 -15.59 9.18
C ILE A 142 -9.09 -16.15 10.54
N TYR A 143 -8.09 -16.21 11.43
CA TYR A 143 -8.20 -16.78 12.78
C TYR A 143 -8.03 -15.74 13.87
N LYS A 144 -7.74 -14.49 13.50
CA LYS A 144 -7.51 -13.35 14.41
C LYS A 144 -7.88 -12.06 13.72
N GLY A 145 -7.93 -10.97 14.49
CA GLY A 145 -8.26 -9.64 13.97
C GLY A 145 -9.76 -9.45 13.80
N SER A 146 -10.13 -8.60 12.87
CA SER A 146 -11.51 -8.26 12.59
C SER A 146 -11.74 -8.12 11.08
N TYR A 147 -12.98 -8.22 10.66
CA TYR A 147 -13.41 -8.03 9.28
C TYR A 147 -14.60 -7.08 9.17
N SER A 148 -14.72 -6.43 8.04
CA SER A 148 -15.82 -5.55 7.66
C SER A 148 -16.40 -5.98 6.31
N VAL A 149 -17.72 -5.99 6.19
CA VAL A 149 -18.45 -6.27 4.95
C VAL A 149 -19.14 -5.02 4.37
N ASP A 150 -18.90 -3.86 4.96
CA ASP A 150 -19.54 -2.59 4.63
C ASP A 150 -18.52 -1.46 4.32
N GLY A 151 -17.33 -1.84 3.81
CA GLY A 151 -16.28 -0.89 3.43
C GLY A 151 -15.56 -0.25 4.62
N GLY A 152 -15.45 -0.96 5.73
CA GLY A 152 -14.71 -0.50 6.91
C GLY A 152 -15.51 0.42 7.84
N LYS A 153 -16.81 0.53 7.69
CA LYS A 153 -17.67 1.34 8.59
C LYS A 153 -17.89 0.64 9.93
N ASN A 154 -18.08 -0.68 9.88
CA ASN A 154 -18.22 -1.52 11.06
C ASN A 154 -17.32 -2.74 10.93
N TYR A 155 -16.74 -3.19 12.06
CA TYR A 155 -15.90 -4.38 12.10
C TYR A 155 -16.45 -5.39 13.09
N THR A 156 -16.38 -6.66 12.70
CA THR A 156 -16.70 -7.81 13.55
C THR A 156 -15.41 -8.51 13.95
N ALA A 157 -15.16 -8.62 15.24
CA ALA A 157 -14.00 -9.35 15.75
C ALA A 157 -14.14 -10.86 15.47
N VAL A 158 -13.03 -11.49 15.10
CA VAL A 158 -12.97 -12.94 14.86
C VAL A 158 -12.81 -13.64 16.20
N SER A 159 -13.87 -14.35 16.64
CA SER A 159 -13.87 -15.08 17.91
C SER A 159 -13.30 -16.49 17.81
N GLN A 160 -13.46 -17.16 16.67
CA GLN A 160 -12.89 -18.49 16.40
C GLN A 160 -12.20 -18.51 15.04
N ASN A 161 -12.96 -18.38 13.97
CA ASN A 161 -12.49 -18.18 12.62
C ASN A 161 -13.57 -17.44 11.80
N TYR A 162 -13.14 -16.84 10.70
CA TYR A 162 -14.03 -16.30 9.67
C TYR A 162 -13.52 -16.73 8.32
N THR A 163 -14.34 -17.42 7.54
CA THR A 163 -14.00 -17.81 6.17
C THR A 163 -14.68 -16.87 5.19
N LYS A 164 -13.87 -16.06 4.49
CA LYS A 164 -14.32 -15.30 3.35
C LYS A 164 -14.55 -16.23 2.17
N THR A 165 -15.71 -16.13 1.57
CA THR A 165 -16.10 -16.87 0.36
C THR A 165 -16.37 -15.89 -0.79
N ASN A 166 -16.51 -16.39 -2.00
CA ASN A 166 -16.90 -15.61 -3.17
C ASN A 166 -18.36 -15.10 -3.12
N VAL A 167 -19.19 -15.59 -2.20
CA VAL A 167 -20.56 -15.11 -1.96
C VAL A 167 -20.53 -13.82 -1.13
N VAL A 168 -19.60 -13.71 -0.17
CA VAL A 168 -19.36 -12.47 0.59
C VAL A 168 -18.03 -11.90 0.10
N SER A 169 -18.08 -11.15 -0.97
CA SER A 169 -16.89 -10.81 -1.77
C SER A 169 -16.16 -9.55 -1.27
N ASN A 170 -16.86 -8.54 -0.79
CA ASN A 170 -16.26 -7.24 -0.43
C ASN A 170 -15.91 -7.19 1.06
N VAL A 171 -14.87 -7.93 1.46
CA VAL A 171 -14.47 -8.04 2.87
C VAL A 171 -13.13 -7.34 3.09
N LEU A 172 -13.16 -6.22 3.80
CA LEU A 172 -11.96 -5.55 4.31
C LEU A 172 -11.54 -6.20 5.64
N ILE A 173 -10.26 -6.51 5.81
CA ILE A 173 -9.73 -7.11 7.04
C ILE A 173 -8.77 -6.16 7.76
N THR A 174 -8.60 -6.35 9.07
CA THR A 174 -7.55 -5.66 9.84
C THR A 174 -6.17 -6.05 9.33
N THR A 175 -5.20 -5.17 9.49
CA THR A 175 -3.83 -5.34 8.98
C THR A 175 -3.20 -6.63 9.47
N GLY A 176 -2.63 -7.43 8.56
CA GLY A 176 -1.96 -8.67 8.90
C GLY A 176 -2.84 -9.77 9.51
N ALA A 177 -4.14 -9.75 9.27
CA ALA A 177 -5.09 -10.74 9.81
C ALA A 177 -4.85 -12.17 9.31
N THR A 178 -4.16 -12.34 8.18
CA THR A 178 -3.84 -13.65 7.62
C THR A 178 -2.41 -13.73 7.06
N SER A 179 -1.70 -14.80 7.39
CA SER A 179 -0.37 -15.08 6.81
C SER A 179 -0.41 -15.43 5.32
N ARG A 180 -1.59 -15.75 4.78
CA ARG A 180 -1.79 -15.96 3.34
C ARG A 180 -1.42 -14.71 2.52
N ASN A 181 -1.71 -13.53 3.05
CA ASN A 181 -1.43 -12.25 2.41
C ASN A 181 0.00 -11.74 2.69
N CYS A 182 0.90 -12.62 3.10
CA CYS A 182 2.28 -12.28 3.46
C CYS A 182 3.27 -12.77 2.41
N ALA A 183 4.22 -11.92 2.07
CA ALA A 183 5.41 -12.26 1.30
C ALA A 183 6.64 -11.61 1.96
N LEU A 184 7.65 -12.40 2.38
CA LEU A 184 8.88 -11.93 3.04
C LEU A 184 8.62 -10.98 4.24
N ASN A 185 7.67 -11.35 5.10
CA ASN A 185 7.17 -10.52 6.22
C ASN A 185 6.48 -9.20 5.84
N ILE A 186 6.17 -8.98 4.58
CA ILE A 186 5.36 -7.84 4.13
C ILE A 186 3.93 -8.35 3.96
N TYR A 187 3.01 -7.84 4.76
CA TYR A 187 1.60 -8.21 4.76
C TYR A 187 0.79 -7.21 3.92
N ASP A 188 -0.25 -7.73 3.26
CA ASP A 188 -1.27 -6.95 2.57
C ASP A 188 -0.74 -6.02 1.46
N LEU A 189 0.48 -6.28 0.93
CA LEU A 189 1.01 -5.59 -0.25
C LEU A 189 0.17 -5.90 -1.51
N SER A 190 -0.59 -6.96 -1.44
CA SER A 190 -1.48 -7.47 -2.48
C SER A 190 -2.91 -7.46 -1.95
N GLY A 191 -3.74 -6.60 -2.49
CA GLY A 191 -5.15 -6.45 -2.07
C GLY A 191 -5.31 -5.71 -0.74
N ASN A 192 -6.39 -5.98 -0.05
CA ASN A 192 -6.91 -5.31 1.13
C ASN A 192 -7.26 -3.85 0.87
N VAL A 193 -6.32 -2.90 0.84
CA VAL A 193 -6.56 -1.54 0.35
C VAL A 193 -5.51 -1.13 -0.67
N PHE A 194 -5.89 -0.28 -1.62
CA PHE A 194 -4.92 0.43 -2.44
C PHE A 194 -4.01 1.28 -1.56
N GLU A 195 -2.74 1.39 -1.91
CA GLU A 195 -1.76 2.16 -1.17
C GLU A 195 -1.23 3.33 -2.01
N PHE A 196 -1.36 4.56 -1.50
CA PHE A 196 -0.76 5.73 -2.13
C PHE A 196 0.75 5.62 -2.18
N THR A 197 1.31 6.07 -3.31
CA THR A 197 2.75 6.23 -3.53
C THR A 197 3.09 7.66 -3.93
N LEU A 198 4.38 8.00 -3.95
CA LEU A 198 4.88 9.28 -4.45
C LEU A 198 5.06 9.29 -5.99
N GLU A 199 4.54 8.28 -6.68
CA GLU A 199 4.46 8.28 -8.14
C GLU A 199 3.47 9.32 -8.65
N LYS A 200 3.71 9.77 -9.87
CA LYS A 200 2.85 10.64 -10.64
C LYS A 200 2.42 9.95 -11.94
N THR A 201 1.14 10.07 -12.30
CA THR A 201 0.67 9.69 -13.63
C THR A 201 0.94 10.80 -14.65
N SER A 202 0.80 10.49 -15.94
CA SER A 202 0.76 11.50 -17.00
C SER A 202 -0.57 12.27 -17.06
N ASP A 203 -1.64 11.78 -16.40
CA ASP A 203 -2.93 12.48 -16.31
C ASP A 203 -2.86 13.57 -15.24
N SER A 204 -2.93 14.83 -15.69
CA SER A 204 -2.88 15.99 -14.79
C SER A 204 -4.12 16.15 -13.90
N SER A 205 -5.24 15.58 -14.27
CA SER A 205 -6.49 15.59 -13.49
C SER A 205 -6.47 14.59 -12.36
N ASN A 206 -5.74 13.50 -12.53
CA ASN A 206 -5.62 12.39 -11.57
C ASN A 206 -4.15 12.02 -11.33
N PRO A 207 -3.34 12.94 -10.79
CA PRO A 207 -1.89 12.73 -10.72
C PRO A 207 -1.44 11.72 -9.65
N CYS A 208 -2.28 11.44 -8.64
CA CYS A 208 -1.91 10.58 -7.52
C CYS A 208 -1.96 9.11 -7.92
N VAL A 209 -0.90 8.36 -7.65
CA VAL A 209 -0.85 6.92 -7.93
C VAL A 209 -1.18 6.10 -6.69
N ILE A 210 -1.96 5.05 -6.90
CA ILE A 210 -2.28 4.02 -5.92
C ILE A 210 -1.92 2.65 -6.47
N ARG A 211 -1.40 1.75 -5.61
CA ARG A 211 -0.86 0.44 -5.97
C ARG A 211 -1.50 -0.69 -5.17
N GLY A 212 -1.29 -1.95 -5.61
CA GLY A 212 -1.55 -3.15 -4.82
C GLY A 212 -2.93 -3.80 -4.97
N GLY A 213 -3.93 -3.11 -5.53
CA GLY A 213 -5.31 -3.58 -5.58
C GLY A 213 -6.05 -3.44 -4.25
N TYR A 214 -7.30 -3.93 -4.15
CA TYR A 214 -8.09 -3.82 -2.93
C TYR A 214 -9.15 -4.92 -2.81
N PHE A 215 -9.78 -5.03 -1.65
CA PHE A 215 -10.74 -6.07 -1.26
C PHE A 215 -11.98 -6.18 -2.15
N GLY A 216 -12.36 -5.13 -2.89
CA GLY A 216 -13.59 -5.06 -3.68
C GLY A 216 -13.42 -5.31 -5.17
N ILE A 217 -12.27 -5.79 -5.62
CA ILE A 217 -11.97 -6.12 -7.01
C ILE A 217 -11.24 -7.45 -7.12
N SER A 218 -11.30 -8.10 -8.29
CA SER A 218 -10.53 -9.32 -8.56
C SER A 218 -9.02 -9.03 -8.62
N GLY A 219 -8.21 -9.96 -8.10
CA GLY A 219 -6.76 -9.90 -8.20
C GLY A 219 -6.20 -10.06 -9.61
N SER A 220 -7.02 -10.44 -10.56
CA SER A 220 -6.68 -10.45 -12.00
C SER A 220 -6.97 -9.11 -12.70
N VAL A 221 -7.81 -8.25 -12.11
CA VAL A 221 -8.09 -6.90 -12.63
C VAL A 221 -7.11 -5.89 -12.06
N PHE A 222 -6.91 -5.92 -10.73
CA PHE A 222 -5.93 -5.06 -10.05
C PHE A 222 -5.00 -5.91 -9.17
N SER A 223 -3.97 -6.44 -9.79
CA SER A 223 -2.93 -7.24 -9.11
C SER A 223 -2.03 -6.38 -8.20
N ALA A 224 -1.11 -7.01 -7.48
CA ALA A 224 -0.10 -6.31 -6.68
C ALA A 224 0.77 -5.33 -7.49
N TYR A 225 0.96 -5.61 -8.78
CA TYR A 225 1.65 -4.74 -9.72
C TYR A 225 0.84 -3.53 -10.13
N SER A 226 -0.50 -3.61 -10.13
CA SER A 226 -1.37 -2.63 -10.79
C SER A 226 -1.09 -1.20 -10.34
N HIS A 227 -1.06 -0.32 -11.33
CA HIS A 227 -1.05 1.12 -11.17
C HIS A 227 -2.45 1.64 -11.42
N GLN A 228 -2.99 2.36 -10.46
CA GLN A 228 -4.24 3.10 -10.57
C GLN A 228 -4.01 4.55 -10.12
N TYR A 229 -5.00 5.40 -10.27
CA TYR A 229 -4.82 6.82 -10.03
C TYR A 229 -6.03 7.44 -9.33
N LYS A 230 -5.79 8.57 -8.70
CA LYS A 230 -6.79 9.40 -8.01
C LYS A 230 -6.53 10.88 -8.29
N ALA A 231 -7.60 11.67 -8.22
CA ALA A 231 -7.48 13.12 -8.12
C ALA A 231 -6.76 13.53 -6.82
N ILE A 232 -6.20 14.73 -6.78
CA ILE A 232 -5.45 15.27 -5.63
C ILE A 232 -6.24 15.17 -4.32
N ASN A 233 -7.54 15.48 -4.36
CA ASN A 233 -8.44 15.40 -3.21
C ASN A 233 -9.14 14.05 -3.09
N GLY A 234 -8.75 13.06 -3.89
CA GLY A 234 -9.38 11.74 -3.90
C GLY A 234 -9.05 10.97 -2.63
N SER A 235 -10.09 10.56 -1.91
CA SER A 235 -10.01 9.66 -0.76
C SER A 235 -11.19 8.69 -0.81
N ALA A 236 -11.01 7.47 -0.29
CA ALA A 236 -12.06 6.46 -0.29
C ALA A 236 -11.80 5.37 0.77
N GLU A 237 -12.83 4.55 1.02
CA GLU A 237 -12.75 3.38 1.90
C GLU A 237 -11.78 2.29 1.42
N ASN A 238 -11.36 2.36 0.19
CA ASN A 238 -10.43 1.40 -0.42
C ASN A 238 -9.02 1.95 -0.63
N CYS A 239 -8.70 3.13 -0.08
CA CYS A 239 -7.39 3.79 -0.25
C CYS A 239 -6.76 4.09 1.10
N GLY A 240 -5.65 3.45 1.36
CA GLY A 240 -4.75 3.64 2.49
C GLY A 240 -3.32 3.94 2.03
N PHE A 241 -2.34 3.54 2.82
CA PHE A 241 -0.93 3.79 2.51
C PHE A 241 0.00 2.88 3.30
N ARG A 242 1.24 2.82 2.84
CA ARG A 242 2.37 2.16 3.48
C ARG A 242 3.53 3.13 3.59
N THR A 243 4.35 2.96 4.64
CA THR A 243 5.51 3.83 4.91
C THR A 243 6.81 3.11 4.61
N THR A 244 7.80 3.85 4.13
CA THR A 244 9.19 3.43 3.97
C THR A 244 10.11 4.24 4.88
N LEU A 245 11.25 3.64 5.28
CA LEU A 245 12.32 4.29 6.06
C LEU A 245 13.66 4.15 5.34
N TYR A 246 14.45 5.20 5.36
CA TYR A 246 15.79 5.24 4.77
C TYR A 246 16.68 6.31 5.38
#